data_0c4d5f00825296b923a89741d285924b
#
_entry.id   0c4d5f00825296b923a89741d285924b
#
_cell.length_a   1.000
_cell.length_b   1.000
_cell.length_c   1.000
_cell.angle_alpha   90.00
_cell.angle_beta   90.00
_cell.angle_gamma   90.00
#
_symmetry.space_group_name_H-M   'P 1'
#
loop_
_entity.id
_entity.type
_entity.pdbx_description
1 polymer ?
#
loop_
_entity_poly.entity_id
_entity_poly.type
_entity_poly.pdbx_seq_one_letter_code
_entity_poly.pdbx_strand_id
1 'polypeptide(L)'
;ELNSDNLREKFQELSKRHHPDAGGDEVVFSRINRAHSILFNPSSRVEHLYELLFQDSIRTDGPLSSNVMELFSEIGELTIFADGLIKKKDKTLTSLGEALIAKDMANLQTQLFEMNGKVRGAKSAILETFPVIDQLIPTDPSAAKEKMELCARDLSFLSKWEKEIMSRMQSIL
;
A
#
# COMPACT_ATOMS: atom_id res chain seq x y z
N GLU A 1 0.14 8.90 -18.05
CA GLU A 1 -0.49 8.07 -17.02
C GLU A 1 -0.33 6.59 -17.37
N LEU A 2 0.10 5.77 -16.39
CA LEU A 2 0.33 4.35 -16.61
C LEU A 2 -0.98 3.57 -16.42
N ASN A 3 -1.45 2.88 -17.46
CA ASN A 3 -2.63 2.02 -17.39
C ASN A 3 -2.26 0.67 -16.76
N SER A 4 -2.90 0.34 -15.64
CA SER A 4 -2.61 -0.88 -14.86
C SER A 4 -2.94 -2.18 -15.61
N ASP A 5 -3.97 -2.17 -16.48
CA ASP A 5 -4.35 -3.35 -17.24
C ASP A 5 -3.36 -3.62 -18.37
N ASN A 6 -2.94 -2.59 -19.10
CA ASN A 6 -1.89 -2.70 -20.10
C ASN A 6 -0.55 -3.17 -19.48
N LEU A 7 -0.23 -2.69 -18.28
CA LEU A 7 0.97 -3.13 -17.55
C LEU A 7 0.90 -4.61 -17.21
N ARG A 8 -0.25 -5.08 -16.74
CA ARG A 8 -0.48 -6.50 -16.39
C ARG A 8 -0.39 -7.40 -17.62
N GLU A 9 -1.04 -7.01 -18.72
CA GLU A 9 -0.99 -7.76 -19.99
C GLU A 9 0.45 -7.86 -20.52
N LYS A 10 1.17 -6.74 -20.53
CA LYS A 10 2.57 -6.70 -20.97
C LYS A 10 3.48 -7.55 -20.09
N PHE A 11 3.27 -7.51 -18.79
CA PHE A 11 4.00 -8.36 -17.86
C PHE A 11 3.74 -9.85 -18.13
N GLN A 12 2.47 -10.24 -18.34
CA GLN A 12 2.14 -11.64 -18.64
C GLN A 12 2.75 -12.12 -19.96
N GLU A 13 2.70 -11.29 -21.01
CA GLU A 13 3.30 -11.57 -22.31
C GLU A 13 4.81 -11.81 -22.18
N LEU A 14 5.52 -10.84 -21.56
CA LEU A 14 6.97 -10.90 -21.40
C LEU A 14 7.41 -12.03 -20.47
N SER A 15 6.68 -12.28 -19.38
CA SER A 15 6.95 -13.37 -18.45
C SER A 15 6.83 -14.73 -19.12
N LYS A 16 5.79 -14.96 -19.94
CA LYS A 16 5.65 -16.21 -20.71
C LYS A 16 6.78 -16.41 -21.72
N ARG A 17 7.19 -15.33 -22.40
CA ARG A 17 8.24 -15.38 -23.42
C ARG A 17 9.64 -15.68 -22.85
N HIS A 18 9.92 -15.15 -21.66
CA HIS A 18 11.24 -15.20 -21.04
C HIS A 18 11.30 -16.08 -19.79
N HIS A 19 10.28 -16.94 -19.56
CA HIS A 19 10.28 -17.85 -18.42
C HIS A 19 11.43 -18.87 -18.56
N PRO A 20 12.23 -19.11 -17.51
CA PRO A 20 13.34 -20.08 -17.56
C PRO A 20 12.88 -21.48 -17.98
N ASP A 21 11.74 -21.96 -17.50
CA ASP A 21 11.18 -23.28 -17.84
C ASP A 21 10.77 -23.40 -19.32
N ALA A 22 10.57 -22.26 -20.00
CA ALA A 22 10.31 -22.20 -21.44
C ALA A 22 11.57 -21.94 -22.28
N GLY A 23 12.76 -22.05 -21.67
CA GLY A 23 14.05 -21.79 -22.32
C GLY A 23 14.42 -20.30 -22.40
N GLY A 24 13.75 -19.44 -21.63
CA GLY A 24 14.05 -18.01 -21.55
C GLY A 24 15.29 -17.70 -20.72
N ASP A 25 15.79 -16.48 -20.87
CA ASP A 25 16.95 -15.97 -20.13
C ASP A 25 16.52 -15.51 -18.71
N GLU A 26 17.14 -16.11 -17.68
CA GLU A 26 16.85 -15.83 -16.27
C GLU A 26 17.14 -14.37 -15.89
N VAL A 27 18.17 -13.74 -16.45
CA VAL A 27 18.51 -12.33 -16.18
C VAL A 27 17.44 -11.41 -16.75
N VAL A 28 16.97 -11.71 -17.97
CA VAL A 28 15.85 -10.96 -18.59
C VAL A 28 14.56 -11.14 -17.80
N PHE A 29 14.26 -12.37 -17.39
CA PHE A 29 13.08 -12.66 -16.57
C PHE A 29 13.11 -11.94 -15.22
N SER A 30 14.26 -11.93 -14.54
CA SER A 30 14.45 -11.19 -13.29
C SER A 30 14.24 -9.69 -13.47
N ARG A 31 14.73 -9.11 -14.59
CA ARG A 31 14.51 -7.69 -14.92
C ARG A 31 13.02 -7.36 -15.16
N ILE A 32 12.31 -8.25 -15.86
CA ILE A 32 10.86 -8.11 -16.10
C ILE A 32 10.10 -8.10 -14.76
N ASN A 33 10.40 -9.05 -13.87
CA ASN A 33 9.78 -9.12 -12.54
C ASN A 33 10.05 -7.86 -11.71
N ARG A 34 11.31 -7.38 -11.70
CA ARG A 34 11.69 -6.15 -10.99
C ARG A 34 10.96 -4.92 -11.57
N ALA A 35 10.93 -4.78 -12.88
CA ALA A 35 10.25 -3.67 -13.54
C ALA A 35 8.75 -3.68 -13.22
N HIS A 36 8.09 -4.83 -13.29
CA HIS A 36 6.69 -4.97 -12.92
C HIS A 36 6.44 -4.61 -11.45
N SER A 37 7.28 -5.10 -10.52
CA SER A 37 7.15 -4.80 -9.09
C SER A 37 7.23 -3.30 -8.81
N ILE A 38 8.16 -2.59 -9.46
CA ILE A 38 8.30 -1.13 -9.32
C ILE A 38 7.10 -0.41 -9.93
N LEU A 39 6.74 -0.73 -11.17
CA LEU A 39 5.69 -0.02 -11.90
C LEU A 39 4.29 -0.31 -11.39
N PHE A 40 4.04 -1.51 -10.85
CA PHE A 40 2.74 -1.88 -10.30
C PHE A 40 2.46 -1.28 -8.94
N ASN A 41 3.49 -1.02 -8.14
CA ASN A 41 3.35 -0.37 -6.84
C ASN A 41 3.42 1.16 -7.00
N PRO A 42 2.36 1.92 -6.66
CA PRO A 42 2.35 3.36 -6.83
C PRO A 42 3.46 4.10 -6.07
N SER A 43 3.78 3.68 -4.83
CA SER A 43 4.87 4.28 -4.04
C SER A 43 6.22 4.09 -4.75
N SER A 44 6.56 2.84 -5.08
CA SER A 44 7.81 2.51 -5.77
C SER A 44 7.92 3.17 -7.15
N ARG A 45 6.79 3.35 -7.82
CA ARG A 45 6.74 4.06 -9.12
C ARG A 45 7.09 5.54 -8.97
N VAL A 46 6.55 6.21 -7.94
CA VAL A 46 6.88 7.62 -7.64
C VAL A 46 8.35 7.74 -7.23
N GLU A 47 8.83 6.86 -6.36
CA GLU A 47 10.23 6.81 -5.94
C GLU A 47 11.18 6.65 -7.13
N HIS A 48 10.89 5.70 -8.00
CA HIS A 48 11.71 5.46 -9.18
C HIS A 48 11.68 6.63 -10.19
N LEU A 49 10.50 7.24 -10.42
CA LEU A 49 10.40 8.42 -11.26
C LEU A 49 11.18 9.60 -10.67
N TYR A 50 11.10 9.79 -9.36
CA TYR A 50 11.84 10.82 -8.64
C TYR A 50 13.36 10.65 -8.82
N GLU A 51 13.88 9.42 -8.64
CA GLU A 51 15.29 9.11 -8.85
C GLU A 51 15.74 9.43 -10.28
N LEU A 52 14.93 9.11 -11.28
CA LEU A 52 15.23 9.40 -12.68
C LEU A 52 15.26 10.89 -13.00
N LEU A 53 14.35 11.68 -12.41
CA LEU A 53 14.22 13.10 -12.69
C LEU A 53 15.23 13.96 -11.93
N PHE A 54 15.48 13.63 -10.68
CA PHE A 54 16.24 14.50 -9.76
C PHE A 54 17.61 13.92 -9.40
N GLN A 55 17.93 12.69 -9.81
CA GLN A 55 19.18 11.98 -9.46
C GLN A 55 19.45 11.97 -7.94
N ASP A 56 18.37 11.87 -7.16
CA ASP A 56 18.35 11.94 -5.71
C ASP A 56 17.36 10.88 -5.17
N SER A 57 17.40 10.54 -3.90
CA SER A 57 16.47 9.61 -3.26
C SER A 57 15.43 10.35 -2.42
N ILE A 58 14.21 9.82 -2.37
CA ILE A 58 13.15 10.39 -1.55
C ILE A 58 13.49 10.29 -0.07
N ARG A 59 13.37 11.40 0.64
CA ARG A 59 13.53 11.44 2.10
C ARG A 59 12.32 10.81 2.78
N THR A 60 12.59 9.83 3.63
CA THR A 60 11.55 9.09 4.38
C THR A 60 11.18 9.76 5.70
N ASP A 61 11.99 10.72 6.18
CA ASP A 61 11.87 11.40 7.47
C ASP A 61 11.06 12.71 7.45
N GLY A 62 10.31 12.96 6.36
CA GLY A 62 9.47 14.15 6.23
C GLY A 62 8.07 13.98 6.85
N PRO A 63 7.31 15.09 6.94
CA PRO A 63 5.92 15.03 7.41
C PRO A 63 5.02 14.25 6.46
N LEU A 64 3.95 13.68 7.02
CA LEU A 64 2.82 13.13 6.26
C LEU A 64 1.77 14.21 6.03
N SER A 65 0.90 14.02 5.05
CA SER A 65 -0.26 14.89 4.85
C SER A 65 -1.22 14.83 6.04
N SER A 66 -2.00 15.91 6.23
CA SER A 66 -2.96 16.00 7.35
C SER A 66 -3.95 14.84 7.35
N ASN A 67 -4.48 14.47 6.19
CA ASN A 67 -5.44 13.38 6.05
C ASN A 67 -4.83 12.02 6.47
N VAL A 68 -3.56 11.79 6.15
CA VAL A 68 -2.86 10.55 6.54
C VAL A 68 -2.54 10.57 8.03
N MET A 69 -2.21 11.74 8.58
CA MET A 69 -1.99 11.90 10.04
C MET A 69 -3.27 11.66 10.86
N GLU A 70 -4.43 12.08 10.37
CA GLU A 70 -5.72 11.79 11.03
C GLU A 70 -5.98 10.28 11.08
N LEU A 71 -5.77 9.58 9.96
CA LEU A 71 -5.89 8.13 9.92
C LEU A 71 -4.90 7.41 10.85
N PHE A 72 -3.73 7.97 11.09
CA PHE A 72 -2.71 7.38 11.97
C PHE A 72 -3.26 7.13 13.38
N SER A 73 -3.93 8.11 13.97
CA SER A 73 -4.50 7.99 15.31
C SER A 73 -5.59 6.92 15.37
N GLU A 74 -6.55 6.96 14.41
CA GLU A 74 -7.65 5.99 14.34
C GLU A 74 -7.13 4.55 14.16
N ILE A 75 -6.14 4.36 13.28
CA ILE A 75 -5.54 3.04 13.03
C ILE A 75 -4.79 2.55 14.26
N GLY A 76 -4.07 3.43 14.95
CA GLY A 76 -3.34 3.09 16.17
C GLY A 76 -4.27 2.54 17.25
N GLU A 77 -5.38 3.22 17.53
CA GLU A 77 -6.38 2.78 18.51
C GLU A 77 -7.02 1.44 18.11
N LEU A 78 -7.44 1.32 16.84
CA LEU A 78 -8.06 0.11 16.32
C LEU A 78 -7.11 -1.10 16.37
N THR A 79 -5.82 -0.91 16.04
CA THR A 79 -4.85 -2.00 16.06
C THR A 79 -4.55 -2.48 17.48
N ILE A 80 -4.46 -1.58 18.46
CA ILE A 80 -4.31 -1.94 19.88
C ILE A 80 -5.53 -2.74 20.37
N PHE A 81 -6.73 -2.27 20.05
CA PHE A 81 -7.98 -2.97 20.39
C PHE A 81 -8.05 -4.37 19.74
N ALA A 82 -7.72 -4.46 18.46
CA ALA A 82 -7.69 -5.72 17.71
C ALA A 82 -6.72 -6.73 18.32
N ASP A 83 -5.48 -6.32 18.61
CA ASP A 83 -4.45 -7.17 19.20
C ASP A 83 -4.86 -7.67 20.59
N GLY A 84 -5.55 -6.84 21.38
CA GLY A 84 -6.10 -7.22 22.69
C GLY A 84 -7.19 -8.27 22.57
N LEU A 85 -8.09 -8.13 21.59
CA LEU A 85 -9.21 -9.05 21.40
C LEU A 85 -8.77 -10.39 20.80
N ILE A 86 -7.83 -10.37 19.85
CA ILE A 86 -7.21 -11.57 19.27
C ILE A 86 -6.54 -12.39 20.38
N LYS A 87 -5.75 -11.74 21.25
CA LYS A 87 -5.13 -12.42 22.40
C LYS A 87 -6.14 -13.02 23.39
N LYS A 88 -7.32 -12.41 23.55
CA LYS A 88 -8.40 -12.98 24.36
C LYS A 88 -8.99 -14.22 23.69
N LYS A 89 -9.25 -14.17 22.36
CA LYS A 89 -9.73 -15.32 21.58
C LYS A 89 -8.80 -16.52 21.76
N ASP A 90 -7.49 -16.33 21.59
CA ASP A 90 -6.49 -17.39 21.68
C ASP A 90 -6.42 -18.06 23.08
N LYS A 91 -6.76 -17.32 24.12
CA LYS A 91 -6.78 -17.82 25.53
C LYS A 91 -8.12 -18.41 25.93
N THR A 92 -9.14 -18.28 25.12
CA THR A 92 -10.49 -18.73 25.45
C THR A 92 -10.64 -20.22 25.09
N LEU A 93 -10.83 -21.08 26.10
CA LEU A 93 -10.89 -22.53 25.93
C LEU A 93 -12.32 -23.09 26.15
N THR A 94 -13.32 -22.23 26.35
CA THR A 94 -14.68 -22.65 26.67
C THR A 94 -15.68 -22.03 25.70
N SER A 95 -16.72 -22.78 25.32
CA SER A 95 -17.79 -22.29 24.44
C SER A 95 -18.51 -21.06 25.00
N LEU A 96 -18.62 -20.95 26.33
CA LEU A 96 -19.18 -19.75 26.97
C LEU A 96 -18.28 -18.54 26.77
N GLY A 97 -16.97 -18.70 26.91
CA GLY A 97 -15.99 -17.63 26.65
C GLY A 97 -16.03 -17.17 25.22
N GLU A 98 -16.11 -18.10 24.26
CA GLU A 98 -16.24 -17.79 22.84
C GLU A 98 -17.52 -16.99 22.54
N ALA A 99 -18.66 -17.39 23.15
CA ALA A 99 -19.93 -16.67 23.00
C ALA A 99 -19.86 -15.23 23.56
N LEU A 100 -19.14 -15.01 24.65
CA LEU A 100 -18.98 -13.69 25.26
C LEU A 100 -18.17 -12.71 24.40
N ILE A 101 -17.19 -13.21 23.64
CA ILE A 101 -16.36 -12.36 22.76
C ILE A 101 -16.87 -12.29 21.33
N ALA A 102 -17.81 -13.15 20.95
CA ALA A 102 -18.31 -13.22 19.56
C ALA A 102 -18.86 -11.88 19.04
N LYS A 103 -19.57 -11.14 19.90
CA LYS A 103 -20.09 -9.82 19.55
C LYS A 103 -18.96 -8.81 19.30
N ASP A 104 -17.96 -8.81 20.14
CA ASP A 104 -16.82 -7.90 20.03
C ASP A 104 -15.99 -8.23 18.80
N MET A 105 -15.83 -9.52 18.48
CA MET A 105 -15.17 -9.99 17.27
C MET A 105 -15.91 -9.55 16.01
N ALA A 106 -17.23 -9.66 15.97
CA ALA A 106 -18.04 -9.20 14.84
C ALA A 106 -17.94 -7.66 14.66
N ASN A 107 -17.98 -6.90 15.76
CA ASN A 107 -17.77 -5.46 15.73
C ASN A 107 -16.36 -5.09 15.22
N LEU A 108 -15.34 -5.79 15.70
CA LEU A 108 -13.96 -5.59 15.25
C LEU A 108 -13.82 -5.85 13.76
N GLN A 109 -14.44 -6.92 13.24
CA GLN A 109 -14.43 -7.23 11.81
C GLN A 109 -15.00 -6.08 10.99
N THR A 110 -16.13 -5.52 11.42
CA THR A 110 -16.75 -4.37 10.76
C THR A 110 -15.83 -3.15 10.79
N GLN A 111 -15.25 -2.82 11.94
CA GLN A 111 -14.35 -1.68 12.09
C GLN A 111 -13.08 -1.81 11.23
N LEU A 112 -12.49 -3.01 11.18
CA LEU A 112 -11.32 -3.27 10.32
C LEU A 112 -11.68 -3.14 8.83
N PHE A 113 -12.86 -3.61 8.43
CA PHE A 113 -13.33 -3.46 7.06
C PHE A 113 -13.54 -1.99 6.68
N GLU A 114 -14.19 -1.21 7.54
CA GLU A 114 -14.39 0.24 7.33
C GLU A 114 -13.06 0.99 7.29
N MET A 115 -12.14 0.66 8.19
CA MET A 115 -10.81 1.28 8.23
C MET A 115 -10.00 0.94 6.97
N ASN A 116 -10.06 -0.30 6.49
CA ASN A 116 -9.45 -0.67 5.22
C ASN A 116 -10.03 0.14 4.04
N GLY A 117 -11.33 0.39 4.06
CA GLY A 117 -12.01 1.28 3.10
C GLY A 117 -11.46 2.71 3.14
N LYS A 118 -11.30 3.29 4.34
CA LYS A 118 -10.70 4.64 4.51
C LYS A 118 -9.26 4.70 3.97
N VAL A 119 -8.43 3.72 4.31
CA VAL A 119 -7.04 3.64 3.84
C VAL A 119 -6.97 3.54 2.31
N ARG A 120 -7.81 2.72 1.70
CA ARG A 120 -7.89 2.59 0.24
C ARG A 120 -8.40 3.87 -0.42
N GLY A 121 -9.39 4.53 0.18
CA GLY A 121 -9.88 5.84 -0.28
C GLY A 121 -8.79 6.91 -0.25
N ALA A 122 -8.01 6.99 0.83
CA ALA A 122 -6.88 7.90 0.93
C ALA A 122 -5.80 7.61 -0.14
N LYS A 123 -5.49 6.33 -0.40
CA LYS A 123 -4.58 5.95 -1.50
C LYS A 123 -5.11 6.40 -2.85
N SER A 124 -6.41 6.20 -3.12
CA SER A 124 -7.03 6.62 -4.38
C SER A 124 -6.94 8.14 -4.57
N ALA A 125 -7.24 8.91 -3.53
CA ALA A 125 -7.15 10.37 -3.57
C ALA A 125 -5.72 10.86 -3.90
N ILE A 126 -4.69 10.19 -3.38
CA ILE A 126 -3.30 10.51 -3.74
C ILE A 126 -3.03 10.19 -5.22
N LEU A 127 -3.49 9.05 -5.73
CA LEU A 127 -3.31 8.68 -7.13
C LEU A 127 -3.97 9.67 -8.09
N GLU A 128 -5.10 10.25 -7.70
CA GLU A 128 -5.79 11.30 -8.47
C GLU A 128 -4.98 12.60 -8.59
N THR A 129 -3.97 12.81 -7.75
CA THR A 129 -3.06 13.97 -7.85
C THR A 129 -1.94 13.78 -8.87
N PHE A 130 -1.68 12.56 -9.36
CA PHE A 130 -0.55 12.26 -10.24
C PHE A 130 -0.57 13.06 -11.55
N PRO A 131 -1.71 13.25 -12.24
CA PRO A 131 -1.76 14.10 -13.44
C PRO A 131 -1.32 15.55 -13.19
N VAL A 132 -1.60 16.09 -11.98
CA VAL A 132 -1.15 17.43 -11.59
C VAL A 132 0.36 17.47 -11.40
N ILE A 133 0.93 16.42 -10.81
CA ILE A 133 2.38 16.29 -10.65
C ILE A 133 3.06 16.18 -12.03
N ASP A 134 2.51 15.39 -12.94
CA ASP A 134 3.01 15.24 -14.31
C ASP A 134 3.08 16.60 -15.04
N GLN A 135 2.10 17.49 -14.80
CA GLN A 135 2.08 18.85 -15.39
C GLN A 135 3.10 19.79 -14.72
N LEU A 136 3.41 19.58 -13.44
CA LEU A 136 4.40 20.39 -12.71
C LEU A 136 5.83 20.05 -13.10
N ILE A 137 6.13 18.82 -13.48
CA ILE A 137 7.51 18.40 -13.84
C ILE A 137 8.18 19.36 -14.83
N PRO A 138 7.57 19.75 -15.96
CA PRO A 138 8.17 20.68 -16.91
C PRO A 138 8.04 22.17 -16.54
N THR A 139 7.08 22.56 -15.68
CA THR A 139 6.74 23.96 -15.39
C THR A 139 7.31 24.47 -14.08
N ASP A 140 7.29 23.63 -13.04
CA ASP A 140 7.84 23.90 -11.70
C ASP A 140 8.42 22.62 -11.10
N PRO A 141 9.65 22.25 -11.47
CA PRO A 141 10.30 21.04 -10.96
C PRO A 141 10.46 21.01 -9.43
N SER A 142 10.57 22.18 -8.78
CA SER A 142 10.69 22.24 -7.31
C SER A 142 9.40 21.84 -6.63
N ALA A 143 8.27 22.39 -7.07
CA ALA A 143 6.94 21.99 -6.58
C ALA A 143 6.62 20.54 -6.92
N ALA A 144 7.02 20.04 -8.09
CA ALA A 144 6.89 18.63 -8.45
C ALA A 144 7.68 17.73 -7.48
N LYS A 145 8.92 18.09 -7.16
CA LYS A 145 9.78 17.38 -6.23
C LYS A 145 9.14 17.24 -4.86
N GLU A 146 8.67 18.33 -4.26
CA GLU A 146 8.02 18.35 -2.95
C GLU A 146 6.75 17.48 -2.91
N LYS A 147 5.91 17.59 -3.96
CA LYS A 147 4.68 16.79 -4.06
C LYS A 147 4.98 15.30 -4.24
N MET A 148 5.98 14.93 -5.01
CA MET A 148 6.39 13.54 -5.18
C MET A 148 6.90 12.95 -3.87
N GLU A 149 7.70 13.68 -3.10
CA GLU A 149 8.19 13.26 -1.79
C GLU A 149 7.04 13.01 -0.81
N LEU A 150 6.07 13.93 -0.74
CA LEU A 150 4.89 13.78 0.11
C LEU A 150 4.05 12.57 -0.32
N CYS A 151 3.73 12.44 -1.62
CA CYS A 151 2.96 11.32 -2.14
C CYS A 151 3.64 9.96 -1.86
N ALA A 152 4.95 9.87 -2.05
CA ALA A 152 5.67 8.60 -1.81
C ALA A 152 5.64 8.21 -0.33
N ARG A 153 5.84 9.17 0.59
CA ARG A 153 5.74 8.93 2.03
C ARG A 153 4.35 8.47 2.42
N ASP A 154 3.32 9.22 2.02
CA ASP A 154 1.93 8.89 2.32
C ASP A 154 1.53 7.51 1.79
N LEU A 155 1.84 7.20 0.53
CA LEU A 155 1.55 5.90 -0.08
C LEU A 155 2.30 4.76 0.61
N SER A 156 3.53 4.98 1.06
CA SER A 156 4.33 3.99 1.79
C SER A 156 3.66 3.65 3.13
N PHE A 157 3.26 4.66 3.91
CA PHE A 157 2.55 4.48 5.18
C PHE A 157 1.19 3.81 4.98
N LEU A 158 0.37 4.32 4.08
CA LEU A 158 -0.94 3.73 3.78
C LEU A 158 -0.84 2.28 3.33
N SER A 159 0.18 1.93 2.55
CA SER A 159 0.41 0.55 2.11
C SER A 159 0.84 -0.37 3.25
N LYS A 160 1.62 0.13 4.21
CA LYS A 160 1.97 -0.59 5.43
C LYS A 160 0.72 -0.85 6.28
N TRP A 161 -0.09 0.15 6.51
CA TRP A 161 -1.31 0.04 7.31
C TRP A 161 -2.35 -0.88 6.68
N GLU A 162 -2.52 -0.81 5.36
CA GLU A 162 -3.40 -1.75 4.64
C GLU A 162 -2.98 -3.20 4.91
N LYS A 163 -1.68 -3.50 4.85
CA LYS A 163 -1.16 -4.84 5.17
C LYS A 163 -1.41 -5.24 6.61
N GLU A 164 -1.21 -4.33 7.56
CA GLU A 164 -1.43 -4.57 8.99
C GLU A 164 -2.91 -4.83 9.29
N ILE A 165 -3.83 -4.06 8.71
CA ILE A 165 -5.27 -4.26 8.83
C ILE A 165 -5.67 -5.61 8.23
N MET A 166 -5.20 -5.92 7.02
CA MET A 166 -5.50 -7.20 6.35
C MET A 166 -4.99 -8.40 7.13
N SER A 167 -3.80 -8.31 7.75
CA SER A 167 -3.27 -9.36 8.61
C SER A 167 -4.18 -9.63 9.81
N ARG A 168 -4.69 -8.57 10.46
CA ARG A 168 -5.62 -8.71 11.59
C ARG A 168 -6.98 -9.26 11.16
N MET A 169 -7.48 -8.83 10.00
CA MET A 169 -8.69 -9.41 9.42
C MET A 169 -8.57 -10.92 9.20
N GLN A 170 -7.41 -11.40 8.75
CA GLN A 170 -7.14 -12.83 8.60
C GLN A 170 -7.08 -13.57 9.95
N SER A 171 -6.55 -12.94 11.00
CA SER A 171 -6.42 -13.54 12.34
C SER A 171 -7.75 -13.67 13.08
N ILE A 172 -8.78 -12.94 12.67
CA ILE A 172 -10.11 -13.00 13.31
C ILE A 172 -11.09 -13.95 12.61
N LEU A 173 -10.74 -14.42 11.40
CA LEU A 173 -11.48 -15.45 10.67
C LEU A 173 -11.19 -16.82 11.23
#